data_91c33b9595c34dbe33592474a94ea531
#
_entry.id   91c33b9595c34dbe33592474a94ea531
#
_cell.length_a   1.000
_cell.length_b   1.000
_cell.length_c   1.000
_cell.angle_alpha   90.00
_cell.angle_beta   90.00
_cell.angle_gamma   90.00
#
_symmetry.space_group_name_H-M   'P 1'
#
loop_
_entity.id
_entity.type
_entity.pdbx_description
1 polymer ?
#
loop_
_entity_poly.entity_id
_entity_poly.type
_entity_poly.pdbx_seq_one_letter_code
_entity_poly.pdbx_strand_id
1 'polypeptide(L)'
;MKLRQLGEDRLLDQLLHRLPFGKTVVVGAGADCALVAPPAGRNFLVLKTDCAVEGIHFLRRANALDVGWKAMMRPLSDFAATSALPQFALITLIAPKETEVGWVREFYRGLRKAAARFKVSIVGGETSSTRGPIAVSVSVVGFVEKNRWVSRCSGKVGDDLFVTGQLGGAIKRKHLHFVPRIAESRWLTKNFSIHAMIDLSDGLGIDLPRLARASKVGFEIELENLPLNRGAKIGNAISDGEDYELLFASSPRQSKRLLRSWRQKFPRLPLTRIGSLIPQSAVRNPQLPGGYVHFQ
;
A
#
# COMPACT_ATOMS: atom_id res chain seq x y z
N MET A 1 17.11 11.04 -22.88
CA MET A 1 15.74 10.81 -22.40
C MET A 1 15.69 11.16 -20.91
N LYS A 2 14.71 11.94 -20.46
CA LYS A 2 14.54 12.34 -19.05
C LYS A 2 13.49 11.42 -18.38
N LEU A 3 13.49 11.32 -17.04
CA LEU A 3 12.53 10.48 -16.29
C LEU A 3 11.07 10.76 -16.67
N ARG A 4 10.68 12.04 -16.85
CA ARG A 4 9.34 12.43 -17.32
C ARG A 4 8.93 11.86 -18.67
N GLN A 5 9.90 11.44 -19.50
CA GLN A 5 9.64 10.85 -20.82
C GLN A 5 9.55 9.32 -20.76
N LEU A 6 10.21 8.71 -19.79
CA LEU A 6 10.22 7.27 -19.58
C LEU A 6 9.02 6.81 -18.75
N GLY A 7 8.69 7.54 -17.68
CA GLY A 7 7.71 7.16 -16.67
C GLY A 7 8.23 6.13 -15.68
N GLU A 8 7.50 5.98 -14.56
CA GLU A 8 7.91 5.14 -13.43
C GLU A 8 7.91 3.64 -13.78
N ASP A 9 6.81 3.11 -14.28
CA ASP A 9 6.67 1.68 -14.57
C ASP A 9 7.76 1.16 -15.51
N ARG A 10 8.05 1.91 -16.60
CA ARG A 10 9.11 1.53 -17.55
C ARG A 10 10.52 1.62 -16.94
N LEU A 11 10.74 2.62 -16.08
CA LEU A 11 12.00 2.73 -15.34
C LEU A 11 12.20 1.54 -14.43
N LEU A 12 11.19 1.19 -13.64
CA LEU A 12 11.22 0.03 -12.74
C LEU A 12 11.43 -1.28 -13.50
N ASP A 13 10.73 -1.49 -14.61
CA ASP A 13 10.91 -2.68 -15.46
C ASP A 13 12.38 -2.82 -15.91
N GLN A 14 13.03 -1.73 -16.31
CA GLN A 14 14.44 -1.76 -16.73
C GLN A 14 15.42 -2.03 -15.59
N LEU A 15 15.14 -1.50 -14.39
CA LEU A 15 16.03 -1.62 -13.24
C LEU A 15 15.88 -2.97 -12.55
N LEU A 16 14.64 -3.44 -12.35
CA LEU A 16 14.35 -4.61 -11.54
C LEU A 16 14.83 -5.92 -12.19
N HIS A 17 14.81 -5.99 -13.53
CA HIS A 17 15.30 -7.16 -14.28
C HIS A 17 16.79 -7.49 -14.05
N ARG A 18 17.56 -6.51 -13.62
CA ARG A 18 19.02 -6.64 -13.44
C ARG A 18 19.45 -6.80 -12.00
N LEU A 19 18.50 -6.80 -11.05
CA LEU A 19 18.84 -6.97 -9.64
C LEU A 19 19.21 -8.43 -9.35
N PRO A 20 20.40 -8.70 -8.81
CA PRO A 20 20.76 -10.05 -8.40
C PRO A 20 20.03 -10.41 -7.10
N PHE A 21 19.29 -11.51 -7.12
CA PHE A 21 18.64 -12.04 -5.92
C PHE A 21 19.38 -13.26 -5.40
N GLY A 22 19.74 -13.24 -4.11
CA GLY A 22 20.27 -14.40 -3.41
C GLY A 22 19.19 -15.47 -3.20
N LYS A 23 19.61 -16.71 -2.92
CA LYS A 23 18.72 -17.87 -2.72
C LYS A 23 17.70 -17.71 -1.59
N THR A 24 17.94 -16.78 -0.66
CA THR A 24 17.04 -16.50 0.47
C THR A 24 15.91 -15.52 0.12
N VAL A 25 15.95 -14.87 -1.03
CA VAL A 25 14.89 -13.95 -1.47
C VAL A 25 13.70 -14.76 -1.99
N VAL A 26 12.58 -14.69 -1.31
CA VAL A 26 11.33 -15.39 -1.66
C VAL A 26 10.48 -14.52 -2.57
N VAL A 27 10.39 -13.22 -2.26
CA VAL A 27 9.73 -12.19 -3.06
C VAL A 27 10.67 -11.00 -3.13
N GLY A 28 11.06 -10.61 -4.33
CA GLY A 28 11.98 -9.51 -4.57
C GLY A 28 11.29 -8.21 -4.90
N ALA A 29 12.05 -7.31 -5.50
CA ALA A 29 11.56 -6.01 -5.96
C ALA A 29 10.42 -6.16 -6.99
N GLY A 30 9.47 -5.21 -6.98
CA GLY A 30 8.25 -5.23 -7.80
C GLY A 30 6.99 -5.71 -7.07
N ALA A 31 7.11 -6.18 -5.83
CA ALA A 31 5.99 -6.46 -4.92
C ALA A 31 5.83 -5.35 -3.86
N ASP A 32 4.73 -5.38 -3.09
CA ASP A 32 4.48 -4.39 -2.03
C ASP A 32 5.59 -4.43 -0.96
N CYS A 33 6.01 -5.63 -0.56
CA CYS A 33 7.16 -5.85 0.31
C CYS A 33 8.08 -6.90 -0.25
N ALA A 34 9.38 -6.80 0.05
CA ALA A 34 10.32 -7.89 -0.14
C ALA A 34 10.21 -8.91 1.01
N LEU A 35 10.26 -10.21 0.65
CA LEU A 35 10.26 -11.31 1.62
C LEU A 35 11.56 -12.09 1.52
N VAL A 36 12.21 -12.28 2.65
CA VAL A 36 13.45 -13.03 2.76
C VAL A 36 13.27 -14.21 3.73
N ALA A 37 13.71 -15.40 3.32
CA ALA A 37 13.72 -16.56 4.17
C ALA A 37 14.98 -16.52 5.07
N PRO A 38 14.85 -16.37 6.39
CA PRO A 38 16.00 -16.46 7.28
C PRO A 38 16.52 -17.92 7.29
N PRO A 39 17.78 -18.15 7.68
CA PRO A 39 18.38 -19.50 7.70
C PRO A 39 17.58 -20.51 8.50
N ALA A 40 16.90 -20.08 9.55
CA ALA A 40 15.99 -20.87 10.36
C ALA A 40 14.74 -20.08 10.73
N GLY A 41 13.60 -20.76 10.91
CA GLY A 41 12.38 -20.16 11.39
C GLY A 41 11.13 -20.45 10.54
N ARG A 42 9.97 -20.19 11.14
CA ARG A 42 8.64 -20.39 10.55
C ARG A 42 8.11 -19.17 9.80
N ASN A 43 8.82 -18.05 9.90
CA ASN A 43 8.40 -16.76 9.37
C ASN A 43 9.35 -16.33 8.24
N PHE A 44 8.83 -15.55 7.31
CA PHE A 44 9.65 -14.73 6.42
C PHE A 44 9.94 -13.39 7.07
N LEU A 45 11.14 -12.86 6.86
CA LEU A 45 11.48 -11.49 7.13
C LEU A 45 10.85 -10.63 6.04
N VAL A 46 10.22 -9.53 6.43
CA VAL A 46 9.54 -8.59 5.54
C VAL A 46 10.24 -7.24 5.60
N LEU A 47 10.56 -6.71 4.45
CA LEU A 47 11.31 -5.47 4.27
C LEU A 47 10.53 -4.54 3.35
N LYS A 48 10.36 -3.30 3.78
CA LYS A 48 9.78 -2.22 2.96
C LYS A 48 10.45 -0.90 3.30
N THR A 49 10.64 -0.08 2.28
CA THR A 49 10.98 1.34 2.45
C THR A 49 9.99 2.18 1.67
N ASP A 50 9.63 3.33 2.21
CA ASP A 50 8.75 4.28 1.56
C ASP A 50 9.22 5.71 1.85
N CYS A 51 8.91 6.64 0.94
CA CYS A 51 9.38 7.99 1.01
C CYS A 51 8.21 8.99 1.03
N ALA A 52 8.30 10.01 1.88
CA ALA A 52 7.40 11.15 1.87
C ALA A 52 8.20 12.42 1.53
N VAL A 53 7.79 13.12 0.46
CA VAL A 53 8.47 14.32 -0.06
C VAL A 53 7.52 15.51 0.01
N GLU A 54 8.02 16.63 0.54
CA GLU A 54 7.31 17.91 0.56
C GLU A 54 6.97 18.36 -0.88
N GLY A 55 5.77 18.86 -1.08
CA GLY A 55 5.23 19.25 -2.38
C GLY A 55 4.63 18.11 -3.20
N ILE A 56 4.93 16.84 -2.82
CA ILE A 56 4.38 15.64 -3.47
C ILE A 56 3.41 14.94 -2.52
N HIS A 57 3.86 14.51 -1.36
CA HIS A 57 3.08 13.69 -0.43
C HIS A 57 2.47 14.50 0.73
N PHE A 58 3.01 15.69 0.98
CA PHE A 58 2.48 16.66 1.95
C PHE A 58 2.86 18.08 1.54
N LEU A 59 2.04 19.03 1.91
CA LEU A 59 2.31 20.46 1.67
C LEU A 59 3.16 21.02 2.82
N ARG A 60 3.99 22.03 2.55
CA ARG A 60 4.80 22.71 3.56
C ARG A 60 4.01 23.23 4.75
N ARG A 61 2.75 23.65 4.52
CA ARG A 61 1.81 24.10 5.57
C ARG A 61 1.15 22.98 6.36
N ALA A 62 1.39 21.72 6.00
CA ALA A 62 0.81 20.59 6.72
C ALA A 62 1.35 20.54 8.15
N ASN A 63 0.51 20.12 9.09
CA ASN A 63 0.90 19.94 10.48
C ASN A 63 2.00 18.87 10.57
N ALA A 64 3.13 19.22 11.18
CA ALA A 64 4.28 18.33 11.25
C ALA A 64 3.99 16.99 11.95
N LEU A 65 3.13 16.99 12.97
CA LEU A 65 2.69 15.75 13.64
C LEU A 65 1.96 14.82 12.66
N ASP A 66 1.08 15.38 11.82
CA ASP A 66 0.32 14.60 10.85
C ASP A 66 1.22 14.09 9.71
N VAL A 67 2.23 14.89 9.31
CA VAL A 67 3.26 14.44 8.35
C VAL A 67 4.05 13.26 8.92
N GLY A 68 4.45 13.33 10.19
CA GLY A 68 5.12 12.23 10.88
C GLY A 68 4.25 10.97 10.98
N TRP A 69 2.97 11.15 11.29
CA TRP A 69 1.99 10.05 11.26
C TRP A 69 1.94 9.42 9.87
N LYS A 70 1.68 10.19 8.81
CA LYS A 70 1.62 9.72 7.43
C LYS A 70 2.89 9.00 7.00
N ALA A 71 4.07 9.57 7.27
CA ALA A 71 5.35 8.99 6.89
C ALA A 71 5.54 7.57 7.43
N MET A 72 5.14 7.31 8.69
CA MET A 72 5.17 5.96 9.26
C MET A 72 4.07 5.06 8.68
N MET A 73 2.86 5.58 8.43
CA MET A 73 1.73 4.77 7.99
C MET A 73 1.88 4.26 6.56
N ARG A 74 2.58 4.97 5.68
CA ARG A 74 2.79 4.58 4.28
C ARG A 74 3.39 3.17 4.16
N PRO A 75 4.61 2.88 4.64
CA PRO A 75 5.16 1.52 4.55
C PRO A 75 4.35 0.48 5.35
N LEU A 76 3.60 0.89 6.37
CA LEU A 76 2.71 -0.03 7.10
C LEU A 76 1.48 -0.44 6.27
N SER A 77 1.08 0.34 5.27
CA SER A 77 0.03 -0.05 4.33
C SER A 77 0.47 -1.21 3.45
N ASP A 78 1.72 -1.20 2.97
CA ASP A 78 2.29 -2.35 2.25
C ASP A 78 2.41 -3.59 3.13
N PHE A 79 2.74 -3.41 4.42
CA PHE A 79 2.71 -4.51 5.38
C PHE A 79 1.30 -5.11 5.53
N ALA A 80 0.27 -4.27 5.50
CA ALA A 80 -1.12 -4.76 5.48
C ALA A 80 -1.40 -5.54 4.19
N ALA A 81 -1.00 -5.05 3.02
CA ALA A 81 -1.15 -5.75 1.74
C ALA A 81 -0.49 -7.13 1.71
N THR A 82 0.60 -7.30 2.46
CA THR A 82 1.34 -8.57 2.56
C THR A 82 0.89 -9.44 3.74
N SER A 83 -0.05 -8.96 4.56
CA SER A 83 -0.46 -9.57 5.85
C SER A 83 0.69 -9.72 6.85
N ALA A 84 1.66 -8.82 6.80
CA ALA A 84 2.83 -8.84 7.66
C ALA A 84 2.60 -8.03 8.95
N LEU A 85 3.45 -8.31 9.94
CA LEU A 85 3.52 -7.58 11.21
C LEU A 85 4.80 -6.76 11.24
N PRO A 86 4.73 -5.43 11.32
CA PRO A 86 5.90 -4.57 11.44
C PRO A 86 6.51 -4.71 12.83
N GLN A 87 7.82 -4.52 12.96
CA GLN A 87 8.53 -4.65 14.24
C GLN A 87 9.52 -3.51 14.48
N PHE A 88 10.34 -3.18 13.50
CA PHE A 88 11.38 -2.17 13.60
C PHE A 88 11.27 -1.16 12.47
N ALA A 89 11.69 0.09 12.74
CA ALA A 89 11.79 1.12 11.74
C ALA A 89 13.11 1.91 11.84
N LEU A 90 13.62 2.30 10.68
CA LEU A 90 14.71 3.28 10.51
C LEU A 90 14.14 4.50 9.81
N ILE A 91 14.51 5.70 10.27
CA ILE A 91 14.01 6.96 9.77
C ILE A 91 15.15 7.77 9.17
N THR A 92 15.10 8.06 7.88
CA THR A 92 16.02 9.01 7.23
C THR A 92 15.29 10.33 7.04
N LEU A 93 15.79 11.39 7.67
CA LEU A 93 15.29 12.76 7.51
C LEU A 93 16.30 13.57 6.69
N ILE A 94 15.84 14.10 5.55
CA ILE A 94 16.60 15.02 4.70
C ILE A 94 15.85 16.34 4.71
N ALA A 95 16.45 17.42 5.25
CA ALA A 95 15.75 18.69 5.41
C ALA A 95 16.69 19.90 5.12
N PRO A 96 16.14 21.02 4.64
CA PRO A 96 16.89 22.27 4.58
C PRO A 96 17.41 22.67 5.97
N LYS A 97 18.59 23.29 6.00
CA LYS A 97 19.20 23.76 7.27
C LYS A 97 18.35 24.83 7.98
N GLU A 98 17.48 25.51 7.26
CA GLU A 98 16.52 26.50 7.78
C GLU A 98 15.25 25.87 8.34
N THR A 99 15.12 24.53 8.35
CA THR A 99 13.95 23.85 8.92
C THR A 99 13.90 24.09 10.43
N GLU A 100 12.76 24.58 10.90
CA GLU A 100 12.54 24.85 12.33
C GLU A 100 12.68 23.57 13.18
N VAL A 101 13.48 23.62 14.23
CA VAL A 101 13.65 22.50 15.17
C VAL A 101 12.30 22.10 15.80
N GLY A 102 11.40 23.07 16.01
CA GLY A 102 10.03 22.83 16.47
C GLY A 102 9.26 21.91 15.53
N TRP A 103 9.36 22.16 14.21
CA TRP A 103 8.74 21.30 13.19
C TRP A 103 9.28 19.86 13.28
N VAL A 104 10.58 19.68 13.39
CA VAL A 104 11.21 18.34 13.50
C VAL A 104 10.74 17.60 14.73
N ARG A 105 10.66 18.29 15.90
CA ARG A 105 10.15 17.69 17.15
C ARG A 105 8.72 17.20 17.01
N GLU A 106 7.84 18.01 16.42
CA GLU A 106 6.44 17.64 16.17
C GLU A 106 6.33 16.48 15.17
N PHE A 107 7.12 16.52 14.10
CA PHE A 107 7.21 15.43 13.14
C PHE A 107 7.58 14.10 13.82
N TYR A 108 8.63 14.09 14.66
CA TYR A 108 9.01 12.90 15.42
C TYR A 108 7.96 12.49 16.47
N ARG A 109 7.19 13.45 17.00
CA ARG A 109 6.04 13.14 17.87
C ARG A 109 4.97 12.35 17.08
N GLY A 110 4.69 12.74 15.84
CA GLY A 110 3.80 12.00 14.93
C GLY A 110 4.29 10.60 14.62
N LEU A 111 5.58 10.46 14.26
CA LEU A 111 6.22 9.15 14.03
C LEU A 111 6.08 8.23 15.25
N ARG A 112 6.41 8.73 16.46
CA ARG A 112 6.31 7.95 17.70
C ARG A 112 4.87 7.52 18.01
N LYS A 113 3.89 8.41 17.80
CA LYS A 113 2.46 8.10 17.97
C LYS A 113 2.03 6.97 17.05
N ALA A 114 2.45 7.02 15.79
CA ALA A 114 2.17 6.01 14.78
C ALA A 114 2.86 4.68 15.13
N ALA A 115 4.13 4.71 15.45
CA ALA A 115 4.93 3.55 15.85
C ALA A 115 4.34 2.84 17.08
N ALA A 116 3.97 3.60 18.12
CA ALA A 116 3.34 3.06 19.32
C ALA A 116 2.02 2.33 19.02
N ARG A 117 1.18 2.87 18.12
CA ARG A 117 -0.09 2.24 17.71
C ARG A 117 0.10 0.84 17.15
N PHE A 118 1.18 0.63 16.37
CA PHE A 118 1.48 -0.64 15.72
C PHE A 118 2.60 -1.44 16.40
N LYS A 119 3.03 -1.00 17.58
CA LYS A 119 4.10 -1.64 18.38
C LYS A 119 5.42 -1.75 17.58
N VAL A 120 5.72 -0.74 16.77
CA VAL A 120 6.96 -0.62 16.01
C VAL A 120 8.00 0.11 16.87
N SER A 121 9.20 -0.44 16.97
CA SER A 121 10.34 0.22 17.60
C SER A 121 11.12 1.03 16.56
N ILE A 122 11.23 2.34 16.74
CA ILE A 122 12.16 3.17 15.96
C ILE A 122 13.55 2.92 16.54
N VAL A 123 14.43 2.27 15.76
CA VAL A 123 15.73 1.77 16.26
C VAL A 123 16.93 2.58 15.74
N GLY A 124 16.69 3.58 14.91
CA GLY A 124 17.74 4.42 14.37
C GLY A 124 17.31 5.13 13.08
N GLY A 125 18.29 5.59 12.34
CA GLY A 125 18.08 6.28 11.08
C GLY A 125 19.26 7.17 10.73
N GLU A 126 18.99 8.16 9.86
CA GLU A 126 19.99 9.10 9.33
C GLU A 126 19.40 10.52 9.28
N THR A 127 20.22 11.52 9.40
CA THR A 127 19.86 12.93 9.15
C THR A 127 20.83 13.56 8.19
N SER A 128 20.30 14.24 7.17
CA SER A 128 21.12 14.94 6.18
C SER A 128 20.49 16.27 5.78
N SER A 129 21.30 17.15 5.21
CA SER A 129 20.83 18.44 4.73
C SER A 129 20.55 18.41 3.21
N THR A 130 19.65 19.29 2.77
CA THR A 130 19.35 19.53 1.36
C THR A 130 19.14 21.02 1.08
N ARG A 131 19.27 21.42 -0.20
CA ARG A 131 18.80 22.72 -0.69
C ARG A 131 17.37 22.64 -1.28
N GLY A 132 16.83 21.44 -1.41
CA GLY A 132 15.50 21.15 -1.94
C GLY A 132 14.45 20.99 -0.85
N PRO A 133 13.32 20.35 -1.16
CA PRO A 133 12.22 20.08 -0.23
C PRO A 133 12.65 19.10 0.88
N ILE A 134 11.86 19.07 1.96
CA ILE A 134 11.98 18.04 2.97
C ILE A 134 11.63 16.68 2.35
N ALA A 135 12.49 15.69 2.58
CA ALA A 135 12.24 14.30 2.22
C ALA A 135 12.47 13.41 3.44
N VAL A 136 11.59 12.47 3.61
CA VAL A 136 11.66 11.47 4.70
C VAL A 136 11.56 10.09 4.09
N SER A 137 12.47 9.20 4.43
CA SER A 137 12.34 7.78 4.13
C SER A 137 12.14 7.00 5.42
N VAL A 138 11.17 6.09 5.42
CA VAL A 138 10.89 5.18 6.52
C VAL A 138 11.08 3.76 6.02
N SER A 139 12.09 3.08 6.53
CA SER A 139 12.35 1.67 6.25
C SER A 139 11.81 0.84 7.41
N VAL A 140 10.96 -0.13 7.10
CA VAL A 140 10.31 -1.00 8.08
C VAL A 140 10.75 -2.44 7.88
N VAL A 141 11.06 -3.08 8.98
CA VAL A 141 11.38 -4.51 9.07
C VAL A 141 10.35 -5.19 9.96
N GLY A 142 9.92 -6.36 9.55
CA GLY A 142 8.97 -7.16 10.32
C GLY A 142 8.94 -8.61 9.83
N PHE A 143 7.85 -9.30 10.04
CA PHE A 143 7.72 -10.70 9.66
C PHE A 143 6.29 -11.07 9.27
N VAL A 144 6.19 -12.19 8.54
CA VAL A 144 4.92 -12.85 8.22
C VAL A 144 5.11 -14.37 8.28
N GLU A 145 4.14 -15.09 8.77
CA GLU A 145 4.16 -16.58 8.78
C GLU A 145 4.10 -17.09 7.34
N LYS A 146 4.88 -18.15 7.05
CA LYS A 146 5.00 -18.76 5.70
C LYS A 146 3.66 -19.17 5.08
N ASN A 147 2.68 -19.49 5.90
CA ASN A 147 1.35 -19.90 5.46
C ASN A 147 0.32 -18.77 5.45
N ARG A 148 0.72 -17.51 5.72
CA ARG A 148 -0.21 -16.37 5.83
C ARG A 148 0.14 -15.18 4.96
N TRP A 149 1.30 -15.18 4.34
CA TRP A 149 1.67 -14.09 3.45
C TRP A 149 0.82 -14.12 2.17
N VAL A 150 0.54 -12.94 1.66
CA VAL A 150 -0.18 -12.75 0.40
C VAL A 150 0.67 -11.86 -0.50
N SER A 151 0.62 -12.10 -1.79
CA SER A 151 1.24 -11.24 -2.80
C SER A 151 0.18 -10.72 -3.77
N ARG A 152 0.56 -9.77 -4.62
CA ARG A 152 -0.31 -9.29 -5.69
C ARG A 152 -0.39 -10.23 -6.90
N CYS A 153 0.42 -11.30 -6.97
CA CYS A 153 0.65 -12.10 -8.17
C CYS A 153 -0.02 -13.48 -8.20
N SER A 154 -0.92 -13.77 -7.27
CA SER A 154 -1.54 -15.11 -7.15
C SER A 154 -3.06 -15.11 -7.37
N GLY A 155 -3.62 -14.02 -7.92
CA GLY A 155 -5.03 -13.92 -8.29
C GLY A 155 -5.38 -14.93 -9.40
N LYS A 156 -6.59 -15.47 -9.35
CA LYS A 156 -7.07 -16.51 -10.26
C LYS A 156 -8.28 -16.01 -11.05
N VAL A 157 -8.40 -16.46 -12.29
CA VAL A 157 -9.63 -16.26 -13.08
C VAL A 157 -10.84 -16.77 -12.30
N GLY A 158 -11.88 -15.95 -12.24
CA GLY A 158 -13.10 -16.21 -11.49
C GLY A 158 -13.08 -15.81 -10.01
N ASP A 159 -11.95 -15.25 -9.51
CA ASP A 159 -11.94 -14.66 -8.17
C ASP A 159 -12.78 -13.39 -8.12
N ASP A 160 -13.55 -13.22 -7.05
CA ASP A 160 -14.20 -11.96 -6.72
C ASP A 160 -13.17 -10.94 -6.20
N LEU A 161 -13.32 -9.69 -6.62
CA LEU A 161 -12.53 -8.54 -6.16
C LEU A 161 -13.26 -7.80 -5.05
N PHE A 162 -12.56 -7.52 -3.97
CA PHE A 162 -13.07 -6.82 -2.79
C PHE A 162 -12.22 -5.62 -2.44
N VAL A 163 -12.89 -4.56 -1.98
CA VAL A 163 -12.23 -3.37 -1.42
C VAL A 163 -12.71 -3.12 0.01
N THR A 164 -11.78 -2.84 0.92
CA THR A 164 -12.10 -2.37 2.27
C THR A 164 -12.41 -0.88 2.29
N GLY A 165 -13.21 -0.42 3.23
CA GLY A 165 -13.47 1.00 3.47
C GLY A 165 -14.17 1.70 2.32
N GLN A 166 -13.76 2.95 2.06
CA GLN A 166 -14.35 3.83 1.05
C GLN A 166 -13.25 4.55 0.27
N LEU A 167 -13.49 4.78 -1.02
CA LEU A 167 -12.55 5.31 -1.99
C LEU A 167 -12.86 6.74 -2.42
N GLY A 168 -11.82 7.44 -2.88
CA GLY A 168 -11.86 8.75 -3.50
C GLY A 168 -11.95 9.92 -2.53
N GLY A 169 -11.34 11.05 -2.90
CA GLY A 169 -11.31 12.27 -2.10
C GLY A 169 -10.39 12.21 -0.87
N ALA A 170 -9.54 11.22 -0.75
CA ALA A 170 -8.63 11.05 0.39
C ALA A 170 -7.67 12.23 0.54
N ILE A 171 -7.15 12.78 -0.56
CA ILE A 171 -6.23 13.94 -0.57
C ILE A 171 -6.83 15.15 0.17
N LYS A 172 -8.14 15.36 0.09
CA LYS A 172 -8.82 16.47 0.75
C LYS A 172 -9.18 16.23 2.22
N ARG A 173 -9.10 14.98 2.69
CA ARG A 173 -9.68 14.58 3.99
C ARG A 173 -8.77 13.73 4.85
N LYS A 174 -8.48 12.49 4.44
CA LYS A 174 -7.90 11.46 5.31
C LYS A 174 -6.44 11.10 5.03
N HIS A 175 -5.84 11.57 3.94
CA HIS A 175 -4.51 11.14 3.53
C HIS A 175 -3.39 11.38 4.55
N LEU A 176 -3.57 12.35 5.46
CA LEU A 176 -2.63 12.58 6.57
C LEU A 176 -2.95 11.76 7.83
N HIS A 177 -4.15 11.13 7.90
CA HIS A 177 -4.65 10.50 9.12
C HIS A 177 -5.11 9.06 8.93
N PHE A 178 -4.83 8.46 7.76
CA PHE A 178 -5.26 7.09 7.50
C PHE A 178 -4.61 6.09 8.47
N VAL A 179 -5.24 4.92 8.58
CA VAL A 179 -4.78 3.82 9.42
C VAL A 179 -4.67 2.58 8.55
N PRO A 180 -3.47 2.02 8.36
CA PRO A 180 -3.26 0.79 7.61
C PRO A 180 -4.10 -0.38 8.11
N ARG A 181 -4.58 -1.18 7.19
CA ARG A 181 -5.51 -2.31 7.43
C ARG A 181 -4.80 -3.59 7.91
N ILE A 182 -3.81 -3.45 8.79
CA ILE A 182 -3.02 -4.60 9.30
C ILE A 182 -3.90 -5.60 10.05
N ALA A 183 -4.74 -5.13 10.97
CA ALA A 183 -5.61 -6.01 11.75
C ALA A 183 -6.61 -6.76 10.87
N GLU A 184 -7.15 -6.06 9.89
CA GLU A 184 -8.10 -6.56 8.90
C GLU A 184 -7.44 -7.62 8.00
N SER A 185 -6.29 -7.31 7.45
CA SER A 185 -5.51 -8.24 6.63
C SER A 185 -5.13 -9.51 7.41
N ARG A 186 -4.63 -9.33 8.63
CA ARG A 186 -4.31 -10.44 9.54
C ARG A 186 -5.51 -11.31 9.86
N TRP A 187 -6.69 -10.72 9.99
CA TRP A 187 -7.94 -11.46 10.19
C TRP A 187 -8.36 -12.19 8.90
N LEU A 188 -8.27 -11.53 7.75
CA LEU A 188 -8.57 -12.14 6.45
C LEU A 188 -7.76 -13.41 6.22
N THR A 189 -6.44 -13.33 6.29
CA THR A 189 -5.52 -14.45 6.02
C THR A 189 -5.56 -15.55 7.08
N LYS A 190 -6.10 -15.28 8.26
CA LYS A 190 -6.36 -16.30 9.29
C LYS A 190 -7.61 -17.14 8.98
N ASN A 191 -8.63 -16.53 8.39
CA ASN A 191 -9.98 -17.12 8.31
C ASN A 191 -10.40 -17.49 6.89
N PHE A 192 -9.71 -16.96 5.86
CA PHE A 192 -10.05 -17.10 4.45
C PHE A 192 -8.81 -17.33 3.60
N SER A 193 -9.00 -17.98 2.45
CA SER A 193 -7.97 -18.07 1.41
C SER A 193 -8.01 -16.81 0.56
N ILE A 194 -7.05 -15.93 0.75
CA ILE A 194 -6.86 -14.72 -0.05
C ILE A 194 -5.81 -15.03 -1.12
N HIS A 195 -6.17 -14.90 -2.39
CA HIS A 195 -5.30 -15.28 -3.49
C HIS A 195 -4.33 -14.16 -3.88
N ALA A 196 -4.80 -12.92 -3.96
CA ALA A 196 -3.95 -11.76 -4.20
C ALA A 196 -4.43 -10.56 -3.37
N MET A 197 -3.51 -9.67 -3.02
CA MET A 197 -3.82 -8.46 -2.27
C MET A 197 -2.80 -7.36 -2.58
N ILE A 198 -3.26 -6.12 -2.60
CA ILE A 198 -2.49 -4.88 -2.75
C ILE A 198 -3.17 -3.79 -1.91
N ASP A 199 -2.46 -2.77 -1.48
CA ASP A 199 -3.08 -1.55 -0.98
C ASP A 199 -3.36 -0.55 -2.11
N LEU A 200 -4.31 0.35 -1.89
CA LEU A 200 -4.69 1.38 -2.84
C LEU A 200 -4.01 2.70 -2.48
N SER A 201 -2.79 2.88 -2.97
CA SER A 201 -1.95 4.06 -2.75
C SER A 201 -1.96 5.03 -3.93
N ASP A 202 -1.97 4.52 -5.16
CA ASP A 202 -1.94 5.33 -6.39
C ASP A 202 -3.32 5.48 -7.04
N GLY A 203 -4.32 4.83 -6.47
CA GLY A 203 -5.71 4.81 -6.91
C GLY A 203 -6.08 3.53 -7.62
N LEU A 204 -7.38 3.21 -7.57
CA LEU A 204 -7.91 1.95 -8.12
C LEU A 204 -7.56 1.76 -9.60
N GLY A 205 -7.50 2.86 -10.39
CA GLY A 205 -7.15 2.84 -11.82
C GLY A 205 -5.71 2.45 -12.12
N ILE A 206 -4.82 2.47 -11.13
CA ILE A 206 -3.42 2.05 -11.24
C ILE A 206 -3.20 0.73 -10.52
N ASP A 207 -3.67 0.59 -9.28
CA ASP A 207 -3.32 -0.53 -8.41
C ASP A 207 -4.03 -1.83 -8.81
N LEU A 208 -5.29 -1.76 -9.29
CA LEU A 208 -5.98 -2.94 -9.80
C LEU A 208 -5.33 -3.49 -11.09
N PRO A 209 -5.00 -2.69 -12.12
CA PRO A 209 -4.20 -3.15 -13.25
C PRO A 209 -2.85 -3.76 -12.86
N ARG A 210 -2.17 -3.23 -11.82
CA ARG A 210 -0.92 -3.80 -11.29
C ARG A 210 -1.14 -5.20 -10.71
N LEU A 211 -2.19 -5.39 -9.90
CA LEU A 211 -2.56 -6.70 -9.34
C LEU A 211 -2.92 -7.69 -10.46
N ALA A 212 -3.74 -7.29 -11.42
CA ALA A 212 -4.17 -8.13 -12.52
C ALA A 212 -2.98 -8.55 -13.40
N ARG A 213 -2.11 -7.60 -13.78
CA ARG A 213 -0.88 -7.86 -14.56
C ARG A 213 0.05 -8.81 -13.83
N ALA A 214 0.30 -8.58 -12.53
CA ALA A 214 1.15 -9.45 -11.71
C ALA A 214 0.58 -10.87 -11.62
N SER A 215 -0.74 -11.01 -11.59
CA SER A 215 -1.46 -12.29 -11.58
C SER A 215 -1.66 -12.91 -12.97
N LYS A 216 -1.25 -12.22 -14.06
CA LYS A 216 -1.43 -12.64 -15.47
C LYS A 216 -2.89 -12.89 -15.86
N VAL A 217 -3.80 -12.06 -15.36
CA VAL A 217 -5.24 -12.11 -15.62
C VAL A 217 -5.76 -10.74 -16.04
N GLY A 218 -7.00 -10.71 -16.53
CA GLY A 218 -7.78 -9.49 -16.70
C GLY A 218 -8.68 -9.23 -15.49
N PHE A 219 -9.44 -8.14 -15.57
CA PHE A 219 -10.44 -7.81 -14.55
C PHE A 219 -11.66 -7.16 -15.18
N GLU A 220 -12.76 -7.24 -14.46
CA GLU A 220 -14.01 -6.57 -14.74
C GLU A 220 -14.52 -5.89 -13.46
N ILE A 221 -14.99 -4.64 -13.56
CA ILE A 221 -15.44 -3.82 -12.43
C ILE A 221 -16.89 -3.43 -12.60
N GLU A 222 -17.64 -3.52 -11.52
CA GLU A 222 -18.99 -2.99 -11.33
C GLU A 222 -18.88 -1.57 -10.75
N LEU A 223 -18.82 -0.55 -11.62
CA LEU A 223 -18.54 0.84 -11.22
C LEU A 223 -19.58 1.40 -10.24
N GLU A 224 -20.83 0.97 -10.37
CA GLU A 224 -21.94 1.34 -9.50
C GLU A 224 -21.79 0.80 -8.06
N ASN A 225 -21.00 -0.24 -7.88
CA ASN A 225 -20.73 -0.86 -6.58
C ASN A 225 -19.52 -0.26 -5.86
N LEU A 226 -18.80 0.71 -6.47
CA LEU A 226 -17.64 1.30 -5.81
C LEU A 226 -18.04 2.01 -4.52
N PRO A 227 -17.39 1.68 -3.37
CA PRO A 227 -17.70 2.30 -2.09
C PRO A 227 -17.12 3.71 -2.02
N LEU A 228 -17.92 4.72 -2.32
CA LEU A 228 -17.46 6.12 -2.39
C LEU A 228 -17.42 6.77 -1.01
N ASN A 229 -16.38 7.55 -0.75
CA ASN A 229 -16.36 8.51 0.35
C ASN A 229 -17.46 9.59 0.13
N ARG A 230 -18.01 10.10 1.22
CA ARG A 230 -19.04 11.15 1.14
C ARG A 230 -18.61 12.32 0.27
N GLY A 231 -19.35 12.58 -0.81
CA GLY A 231 -19.09 13.64 -1.78
C GLY A 231 -17.98 13.34 -2.80
N ALA A 232 -17.44 12.13 -2.84
CA ALA A 232 -16.62 11.67 -3.94
C ALA A 232 -17.49 11.19 -5.11
N LYS A 233 -16.93 11.27 -6.32
CA LYS A 233 -17.51 10.73 -7.54
C LYS A 233 -16.77 9.45 -7.94
N ILE A 234 -17.34 8.64 -8.82
CA ILE A 234 -16.68 7.43 -9.35
C ILE A 234 -15.28 7.76 -9.90
N GLY A 235 -15.13 8.85 -10.66
CA GLY A 235 -13.83 9.29 -11.14
C GLY A 235 -12.79 9.49 -10.03
N ASN A 236 -13.20 10.07 -8.88
CA ASN A 236 -12.30 10.22 -7.73
C ASN A 236 -11.89 8.87 -7.13
N ALA A 237 -12.81 7.91 -7.04
CA ALA A 237 -12.49 6.58 -6.52
C ALA A 237 -11.50 5.82 -7.43
N ILE A 238 -11.50 6.12 -8.72
CA ILE A 238 -10.61 5.50 -9.69
C ILE A 238 -9.25 6.19 -9.70
N SER A 239 -9.22 7.55 -9.74
CA SER A 239 -8.01 8.32 -10.04
C SER A 239 -7.34 8.98 -8.83
N ASP A 240 -8.09 9.24 -7.74
CA ASP A 240 -7.45 9.80 -6.56
C ASP A 240 -6.64 8.71 -5.87
N GLY A 241 -5.37 8.96 -5.63
CA GLY A 241 -4.55 8.09 -4.80
C GLY A 241 -4.78 8.33 -3.31
N GLU A 242 -3.96 7.68 -2.50
CA GLU A 242 -3.85 7.87 -1.06
C GLU A 242 -5.08 7.42 -0.24
N ASP A 243 -5.85 6.47 -0.76
CA ASP A 243 -6.95 5.87 -0.02
C ASP A 243 -6.46 4.89 1.06
N TYR A 244 -5.36 4.18 0.81
CA TYR A 244 -4.74 3.21 1.72
C TYR A 244 -5.72 2.16 2.26
N GLU A 245 -6.65 1.74 1.41
CA GLU A 245 -7.54 0.61 1.64
C GLU A 245 -6.94 -0.65 0.98
N LEU A 246 -7.43 -1.84 1.36
CA LEU A 246 -7.00 -3.08 0.73
C LEU A 246 -7.90 -3.42 -0.45
N LEU A 247 -7.28 -3.75 -1.58
CA LEU A 247 -7.88 -4.44 -2.71
C LEU A 247 -7.39 -5.88 -2.69
N PHE A 248 -8.30 -6.86 -2.71
CA PHE A 248 -7.90 -8.26 -2.70
C PHE A 248 -8.83 -9.15 -3.54
N ALA A 249 -8.26 -10.28 -3.97
CA ALA A 249 -8.94 -11.31 -4.74
C ALA A 249 -9.15 -12.57 -3.89
N SER A 250 -10.34 -13.16 -4.00
CA SER A 250 -10.73 -14.34 -3.23
C SER A 250 -11.74 -15.18 -4.00
N SER A 251 -11.73 -16.51 -3.78
CA SER A 251 -12.68 -17.42 -4.44
C SER A 251 -14.13 -17.04 -4.17
N PRO A 252 -15.01 -17.00 -5.20
CA PRO A 252 -16.44 -16.68 -5.05
C PRO A 252 -17.17 -17.66 -4.14
N ARG A 253 -16.65 -18.89 -3.97
CA ARG A 253 -17.23 -19.90 -3.08
C ARG A 253 -17.27 -19.47 -1.62
N GLN A 254 -16.38 -18.55 -1.21
CA GLN A 254 -16.35 -18.05 0.18
C GLN A 254 -16.91 -16.63 0.33
N SER A 255 -17.29 -15.94 -0.74
CA SER A 255 -17.69 -14.52 -0.74
C SER A 255 -18.86 -14.22 0.20
N LYS A 256 -19.92 -15.02 0.19
CA LYS A 256 -21.07 -14.85 1.11
C LYS A 256 -20.65 -14.98 2.58
N ARG A 257 -19.84 -16.00 2.91
CA ARG A 257 -19.32 -16.21 4.27
C ARG A 257 -18.36 -15.08 4.67
N LEU A 258 -17.50 -14.66 3.78
CA LEU A 258 -16.55 -13.56 3.99
C LEU A 258 -17.29 -12.26 4.35
N LEU A 259 -18.24 -11.81 3.53
CA LEU A 259 -19.01 -10.58 3.75
C LEU A 259 -19.79 -10.62 5.06
N ARG A 260 -20.44 -11.74 5.38
CA ARG A 260 -21.17 -11.93 6.64
C ARG A 260 -20.24 -11.85 7.84
N SER A 261 -19.12 -12.58 7.83
CA SER A 261 -18.17 -12.63 8.93
C SER A 261 -17.42 -11.31 9.10
N TRP A 262 -17.12 -10.61 7.99
CA TRP A 262 -16.53 -9.29 8.02
C TRP A 262 -17.42 -8.27 8.73
N ARG A 263 -18.70 -8.22 8.36
CA ARG A 263 -19.69 -7.30 8.99
C ARG A 263 -19.78 -7.53 10.51
N GLN A 264 -19.71 -8.79 10.94
CA GLN A 264 -19.70 -9.12 12.38
C GLN A 264 -18.41 -8.65 13.06
N LYS A 265 -17.25 -8.84 12.42
CA LYS A 265 -15.95 -8.54 13.00
C LYS A 265 -15.60 -7.05 12.94
N PHE A 266 -15.95 -6.38 11.84
CA PHE A 266 -15.63 -4.98 11.56
C PHE A 266 -16.88 -4.18 11.19
N PRO A 267 -17.86 -4.01 12.11
CA PRO A 267 -19.16 -3.43 11.80
C PRO A 267 -19.09 -1.96 11.30
N ARG A 268 -18.00 -1.26 11.58
CA ARG A 268 -17.78 0.14 11.16
C ARG A 268 -16.92 0.29 9.91
N LEU A 269 -16.41 -0.81 9.36
CA LEU A 269 -15.57 -0.79 8.17
C LEU A 269 -16.26 -1.61 7.07
N PRO A 270 -16.76 -0.99 6.02
CA PRO A 270 -17.40 -1.71 4.93
C PRO A 270 -16.39 -2.60 4.20
N LEU A 271 -16.87 -3.70 3.65
CA LEU A 271 -16.21 -4.53 2.68
C LEU A 271 -17.13 -4.67 1.49
N THR A 272 -16.67 -4.29 0.32
CA THR A 272 -17.48 -4.25 -0.89
C THR A 272 -16.87 -5.13 -1.98
N ARG A 273 -17.70 -6.00 -2.58
CA ARG A 273 -17.35 -6.67 -3.82
C ARG A 273 -17.51 -5.66 -4.96
N ILE A 274 -16.46 -5.49 -5.76
CA ILE A 274 -16.41 -4.48 -6.82
C ILE A 274 -16.27 -5.07 -8.23
N GLY A 275 -16.19 -6.39 -8.36
CA GLY A 275 -16.00 -7.05 -9.65
C GLY A 275 -15.35 -8.41 -9.53
N SER A 276 -14.67 -8.83 -10.59
CA SER A 276 -14.02 -10.14 -10.66
C SER A 276 -12.77 -10.15 -11.54
N LEU A 277 -11.89 -11.14 -11.31
CA LEU A 277 -10.78 -11.45 -12.21
C LEU A 277 -11.26 -12.34 -13.36
N ILE A 278 -10.92 -11.99 -14.58
CA ILE A 278 -11.34 -12.64 -15.82
C ILE A 278 -10.13 -13.13 -16.63
N PRO A 279 -10.32 -14.02 -17.63
CA PRO A 279 -9.24 -14.36 -18.54
C PRO A 279 -8.69 -13.10 -19.23
N GLN A 280 -7.37 -13.01 -19.40
CA GLN A 280 -6.74 -11.86 -20.04
C GLN A 280 -7.27 -11.62 -21.47
N SER A 281 -7.63 -12.70 -22.19
CA SER A 281 -8.23 -12.66 -23.53
C SER A 281 -9.67 -12.11 -23.56
N ALA A 282 -10.36 -12.05 -22.43
CA ALA A 282 -11.73 -11.56 -22.32
C ALA A 282 -11.82 -10.05 -22.03
N VAL A 283 -10.70 -9.38 -21.82
CA VAL A 283 -10.64 -7.94 -21.51
C VAL A 283 -11.10 -7.13 -22.73
N ARG A 284 -12.28 -6.54 -22.65
CA ARG A 284 -12.87 -5.73 -23.74
C ARG A 284 -12.48 -4.25 -23.66
N ASN A 285 -12.10 -3.75 -22.48
CA ASN A 285 -11.67 -2.36 -22.30
C ASN A 285 -10.71 -2.26 -21.10
N PRO A 286 -9.39 -2.36 -21.33
CA PRO A 286 -8.41 -2.49 -20.25
C PRO A 286 -8.05 -1.18 -19.55
N GLN A 287 -8.61 -0.03 -19.95
CA GLN A 287 -8.18 1.26 -19.43
C GLN A 287 -9.24 1.86 -18.51
N LEU A 288 -9.02 1.68 -17.19
CA LEU A 288 -9.56 2.64 -16.24
C LEU A 288 -8.84 3.98 -16.44
N PRO A 289 -9.53 5.13 -16.26
CA PRO A 289 -8.85 6.42 -16.18
C PRO A 289 -7.72 6.36 -15.16
N GLY A 290 -6.55 6.88 -15.51
CA GLY A 290 -5.33 6.76 -14.71
C GLY A 290 -5.45 7.31 -13.29
N GLY A 291 -4.59 6.84 -12.42
CA GLY A 291 -4.34 7.35 -11.08
C GLY A 291 -3.07 8.22 -11.02
N TYR A 292 -2.50 8.34 -9.82
CA TYR A 292 -1.26 9.08 -9.64
C TYR A 292 -0.06 8.29 -10.22
N VAL A 293 0.78 8.97 -10.99
CA VAL A 293 1.99 8.39 -11.56
C VAL A 293 3.17 9.32 -11.30
N HIS A 294 4.23 8.79 -10.69
CA HIS A 294 5.47 9.53 -10.49
C HIS A 294 6.14 9.86 -11.83
N PHE A 295 6.81 11.02 -11.90
CA PHE A 295 7.55 11.54 -13.05
C PHE A 295 6.70 11.97 -14.27
N GLN A 296 5.39 12.12 -14.14
CA GLN A 296 4.54 12.75 -15.16
C GLN A 296 4.29 14.23 -14.89
#